data_2dd0dca734cb9db4c91bae179050f20a
#
_entry.id   2dd0dca734cb9db4c91bae179050f20a
#
_cell.length_a   1.000
_cell.length_b   1.000
_cell.length_c   1.000
_cell.angle_alpha   90.00
_cell.angle_beta   90.00
_cell.angle_gamma   90.00
#
_symmetry.space_group_name_H-M   'P 1'
#
loop_
_entity.id
_entity.type
_entity.pdbx_description
1 polymer ?
#
loop_
_entity_poly.entity_id
_entity_poly.type
_entity_poly.pdbx_seq_one_letter_code
_entity_poly.pdbx_strand_id
1 'polypeptide(L)'
;MIALLRAAVPLFLAMVTGMIGSLVVTSVLGKHDTVALAAFAVMTAVLNPASATVQGALRGLGPFVAQHRDEPAAAVPIVRDARWLSMAAGAVGALAVVCVPLLARATGVPGEVVRELGLLPYFVAVYLLIFASTGGASTILVALGRNRSVLWPTLTFGLLLSVLTVALVPSLGLTGVGIAWVAGGGAAAVVASLLLRRALGGPIGQARPRFGEIVRLARVSVPLAGTVLIKFGVLGVVTLAAGGTGARDTAAHAVLTTLTALLMMASLSIGQVSVPEIARAADPAGARRANRTAALLALAASLAGAGLLLGFGPSLVMLFSDDPGVRERVLALLPLMVLASMADAAQAVQGTGLTALKRSGASLGYFAIGYGLLVLAAVPVARIWGITGLWAAMAVANVLLVVLQGTGFHRHSARLTG
;
A
#
# COMPACT_ATOMS: atom_id res chain seq x y z
N MET A 1 -0.25 14.31 -19.81
CA MET A 1 0.46 14.56 -18.53
C MET A 1 -0.44 15.26 -17.50
N ILE A 2 -0.99 16.45 -17.79
CA ILE A 2 -1.87 17.20 -16.86
C ILE A 2 -3.12 16.40 -16.45
N ALA A 3 -3.78 15.68 -17.36
CA ALA A 3 -4.94 14.85 -17.05
C ALA A 3 -4.61 13.71 -16.05
N LEU A 4 -3.47 13.05 -16.24
CA LEU A 4 -2.99 12.00 -15.34
C LEU A 4 -2.67 12.56 -13.95
N LEU A 5 -2.04 13.73 -13.89
CA LEU A 5 -1.76 14.42 -12.62
C LEU A 5 -3.06 14.77 -11.88
N ARG A 6 -4.02 15.39 -12.58
CA ARG A 6 -5.35 15.70 -11.99
C ARG A 6 -6.09 14.46 -11.50
N ALA A 7 -5.87 13.31 -12.13
CA ALA A 7 -6.44 12.04 -11.71
C ALA A 7 -5.71 11.43 -10.50
N ALA A 8 -4.39 11.63 -10.39
CA ALA A 8 -3.58 11.10 -9.30
C ALA A 8 -3.74 11.87 -7.98
N VAL A 9 -3.97 13.20 -8.03
CA VAL A 9 -4.10 14.04 -6.82
C VAL A 9 -5.18 13.52 -5.85
N PRO A 10 -6.42 13.17 -6.27
CA PRO A 10 -7.40 12.62 -5.35
C PRO A 10 -6.95 11.33 -4.66
N LEU A 11 -6.26 10.44 -5.38
CA LEU A 11 -5.73 9.19 -4.80
C LEU A 11 -4.61 9.47 -3.80
N PHE A 12 -3.71 10.39 -4.13
CA PHE A 12 -2.67 10.83 -3.21
C PHE A 12 -3.26 11.42 -1.93
N LEU A 13 -4.23 12.33 -2.05
CA LEU A 13 -4.91 12.91 -0.88
C LEU A 13 -5.64 11.84 -0.05
N ALA A 14 -6.25 10.85 -0.69
CA ALA A 14 -6.85 9.73 0.01
C ALA A 14 -5.81 8.94 0.84
N MET A 15 -4.63 8.67 0.29
CA MET A 15 -3.55 7.98 1.01
C MET A 15 -3.03 8.80 2.19
N VAL A 16 -2.82 10.10 2.00
CA VAL A 16 -2.41 11.03 3.08
C VAL A 16 -3.46 11.09 4.20
N THR A 17 -4.74 11.17 3.84
CA THR A 17 -5.83 11.16 4.83
C THR A 17 -5.82 9.88 5.69
N GLY A 18 -5.58 8.71 5.06
CA GLY A 18 -5.43 7.45 5.78
C GLY A 18 -4.27 7.46 6.79
N MET A 19 -3.13 8.06 6.41
CA MET A 19 -1.98 8.23 7.28
C MET A 19 -2.29 9.15 8.48
N ILE A 20 -3.00 10.26 8.26
CA ILE A 20 -3.41 11.17 9.34
C ILE A 20 -4.28 10.44 10.35
N GLY A 21 -5.26 9.64 9.92
CA GLY A 21 -6.09 8.84 10.83
C GLY A 21 -5.27 7.91 11.73
N SER A 22 -4.27 7.24 11.17
CA SER A 22 -3.36 6.37 11.93
C SER A 22 -2.53 7.18 12.95
N LEU A 23 -2.05 8.35 12.57
CA LEU A 23 -1.30 9.23 13.50
C LEU A 23 -2.16 9.70 14.68
N VAL A 24 -3.43 10.02 14.44
CA VAL A 24 -4.37 10.39 15.52
C VAL A 24 -4.54 9.24 16.50
N VAL A 25 -4.78 8.02 16.01
CA VAL A 25 -4.90 6.82 16.87
C VAL A 25 -3.64 6.63 17.73
N THR A 26 -2.46 6.67 17.10
CA THR A 26 -1.18 6.50 17.81
C THR A 26 -0.96 7.59 18.86
N SER A 27 -1.27 8.85 18.53
CA SER A 27 -1.12 9.99 19.45
C SER A 27 -2.06 9.90 20.65
N VAL A 28 -3.32 9.52 20.42
CA VAL A 28 -4.32 9.39 21.49
C VAL A 28 -3.96 8.22 22.43
N LEU A 29 -3.60 7.07 21.87
CA LEU A 29 -3.16 5.91 22.67
C LEU A 29 -1.88 6.20 23.45
N GLY A 30 -0.91 6.87 22.83
CA GLY A 30 0.37 7.21 23.50
C GLY A 30 0.21 8.14 24.69
N LYS A 31 -0.87 8.95 24.71
CA LYS A 31 -1.22 9.80 25.86
C LYS A 31 -2.09 9.09 26.89
N HIS A 32 -2.75 8.00 26.51
CA HIS A 32 -3.67 7.26 27.36
C HIS A 32 -2.96 6.18 28.19
N ASP A 33 -2.24 5.26 27.52
CA ASP A 33 -1.51 4.17 28.18
C ASP A 33 -0.40 3.60 27.27
N THR A 34 0.79 3.39 27.86
CA THR A 34 1.95 2.88 27.14
C THR A 34 1.78 1.41 26.73
N VAL A 35 1.10 0.59 27.55
CA VAL A 35 0.87 -0.84 27.27
C VAL A 35 -0.14 -0.96 26.11
N ALA A 36 -1.19 -0.13 26.12
CA ALA A 36 -2.17 -0.09 25.02
C ALA A 36 -1.51 0.37 23.70
N LEU A 37 -0.60 1.35 23.74
CA LEU A 37 0.17 1.75 22.56
C LEU A 37 1.06 0.62 22.06
N ALA A 38 1.74 -0.12 22.95
CA ALA A 38 2.55 -1.28 22.59
C ALA A 38 1.70 -2.39 21.96
N ALA A 39 0.53 -2.69 22.52
CA ALA A 39 -0.41 -3.67 21.97
C ALA A 39 -0.92 -3.23 20.58
N PHE A 40 -1.25 -1.95 20.39
CA PHE A 40 -1.61 -1.40 19.09
C PHE A 40 -0.47 -1.51 18.07
N ALA A 41 0.78 -1.27 18.48
CA ALA A 41 1.95 -1.45 17.62
C ALA A 41 2.10 -2.91 17.16
N VAL A 42 1.95 -3.89 18.08
CA VAL A 42 1.96 -5.33 17.75
C VAL A 42 0.83 -5.67 16.78
N MET A 43 -0.36 -5.12 17.00
CA MET A 43 -1.51 -5.31 16.11
C MET A 43 -1.25 -4.80 14.71
N THR A 44 -0.75 -3.56 14.59
CA THR A 44 -0.49 -2.91 13.30
C THR A 44 0.68 -3.53 12.53
N ALA A 45 1.64 -4.15 13.21
CA ALA A 45 2.74 -4.89 12.58
C ALA A 45 2.24 -6.03 11.68
N VAL A 46 1.10 -6.65 12.01
CA VAL A 46 0.46 -7.69 11.18
C VAL A 46 -0.63 -7.08 10.29
N LEU A 47 -1.42 -6.14 10.81
CA LEU A 47 -2.52 -5.53 10.08
C LEU A 47 -2.04 -4.78 8.82
N ASN A 48 -0.96 -3.99 8.91
CA ASN A 48 -0.49 -3.20 7.77
C ASN A 48 -0.09 -4.07 6.56
N PRO A 49 0.75 -5.12 6.72
CA PRO A 49 1.02 -6.06 5.64
C PRO A 49 -0.23 -6.79 5.14
N ALA A 50 -1.12 -7.25 6.05
CA ALA A 50 -2.33 -7.95 5.69
C ALA A 50 -3.28 -7.08 4.86
N SER A 51 -3.57 -5.86 5.32
CA SER A 51 -4.45 -4.91 4.60
C SER A 51 -3.85 -4.48 3.26
N ALA A 52 -2.54 -4.23 3.21
CA ALA A 52 -1.85 -3.88 1.97
C ALA A 52 -1.86 -5.04 0.96
N THR A 53 -1.75 -6.29 1.43
CA THR A 53 -1.84 -7.49 0.60
C THR A 53 -3.25 -7.67 0.01
N VAL A 54 -4.30 -7.48 0.84
CA VAL A 54 -5.69 -7.47 0.38
C VAL A 54 -5.91 -6.37 -0.66
N GLN A 55 -5.46 -5.14 -0.39
CA GLN A 55 -5.52 -4.05 -1.36
C GLN A 55 -4.75 -4.36 -2.65
N GLY A 56 -3.58 -4.98 -2.52
CA GLY A 56 -2.78 -5.45 -3.66
C GLY A 56 -3.58 -6.40 -4.56
N ALA A 57 -4.23 -7.41 -3.96
CA ALA A 57 -5.11 -8.32 -4.68
C ALA A 57 -6.23 -7.55 -5.43
N LEU A 58 -6.90 -6.61 -4.76
CA LEU A 58 -8.00 -5.85 -5.33
C LEU A 58 -7.59 -4.93 -6.49
N ARG A 59 -6.35 -4.45 -6.51
CA ARG A 59 -5.81 -3.65 -7.62
C ARG A 59 -5.72 -4.46 -8.93
N GLY A 60 -5.60 -5.77 -8.85
CA GLY A 60 -5.62 -6.67 -10.00
C GLY A 60 -6.93 -6.66 -10.80
N LEU A 61 -8.02 -6.11 -10.23
CA LEU A 61 -9.32 -5.96 -10.91
C LEU A 61 -9.33 -4.81 -11.92
N GLY A 62 -8.46 -3.81 -11.74
CA GLY A 62 -8.43 -2.59 -12.54
C GLY A 62 -8.43 -2.82 -14.06
N PRO A 63 -7.54 -3.65 -14.61
CA PRO A 63 -7.45 -3.89 -16.05
C PRO A 63 -8.71 -4.53 -16.67
N PHE A 64 -9.46 -5.31 -15.89
CA PHE A 64 -10.69 -5.96 -16.37
C PHE A 64 -11.85 -4.98 -16.43
N VAL A 65 -11.96 -4.09 -15.45
CA VAL A 65 -13.03 -3.08 -15.39
C VAL A 65 -12.75 -1.92 -16.33
N ALA A 66 -11.50 -1.53 -16.52
CA ALA A 66 -11.10 -0.41 -17.37
C ALA A 66 -11.57 -0.54 -18.83
N GLN A 67 -11.69 -1.76 -19.33
CA GLN A 67 -12.19 -2.06 -20.68
C GLN A 67 -13.67 -1.68 -20.86
N HIS A 68 -14.43 -1.55 -19.76
CA HIS A 68 -15.86 -1.19 -19.75
C HIS A 68 -16.10 0.25 -19.28
N ARG A 69 -15.10 1.12 -19.39
CA ARG A 69 -15.20 2.53 -18.93
C ARG A 69 -16.29 3.32 -19.64
N ASP A 70 -16.49 3.04 -20.91
CA ASP A 70 -17.46 3.75 -21.77
C ASP A 70 -18.89 3.17 -21.61
N GLU A 71 -18.99 1.91 -21.13
CA GLU A 71 -20.24 1.22 -20.83
C GLU A 71 -20.14 0.57 -19.42
N PRO A 72 -20.21 1.35 -18.32
CA PRO A 72 -19.97 0.84 -16.98
C PRO A 72 -20.90 -0.29 -16.52
N ALA A 73 -22.13 -0.34 -17.04
CA ALA A 73 -23.09 -1.41 -16.73
C ALA A 73 -22.59 -2.81 -17.18
N ALA A 74 -21.81 -2.88 -18.25
CA ALA A 74 -21.21 -4.12 -18.73
C ALA A 74 -20.15 -4.69 -17.77
N ALA A 75 -19.60 -3.88 -16.85
CA ALA A 75 -18.68 -4.33 -15.80
C ALA A 75 -19.37 -5.01 -14.61
N VAL A 76 -20.69 -4.90 -14.46
CA VAL A 76 -21.45 -5.45 -13.31
C VAL A 76 -21.17 -6.93 -13.06
N PRO A 77 -21.15 -7.84 -14.06
CA PRO A 77 -20.81 -9.24 -13.85
C PRO A 77 -19.40 -9.45 -13.27
N ILE A 78 -18.41 -8.68 -13.76
CA ILE A 78 -17.04 -8.74 -13.28
C ILE A 78 -16.97 -8.27 -11.81
N VAL A 79 -17.67 -7.21 -11.46
CA VAL A 79 -17.71 -6.68 -10.09
C VAL A 79 -18.37 -7.67 -9.13
N ARG A 80 -19.37 -8.41 -9.56
CA ARG A 80 -19.99 -9.49 -8.75
C ARG A 80 -19.00 -10.59 -8.41
N ASP A 81 -18.28 -11.09 -9.41
CA ASP A 81 -17.28 -12.14 -9.21
C ASP A 81 -16.08 -11.61 -8.40
N ALA A 82 -15.69 -10.36 -8.62
CA ALA A 82 -14.65 -9.68 -7.87
C ALA A 82 -14.97 -9.59 -6.36
N ARG A 83 -16.24 -9.45 -5.98
CA ARG A 83 -16.66 -9.46 -4.56
C ARG A 83 -16.35 -10.79 -3.87
N TRP A 84 -16.54 -11.92 -4.54
CA TRP A 84 -16.20 -13.24 -4.00
C TRP A 84 -14.68 -13.36 -3.78
N LEU A 85 -13.88 -12.94 -4.77
CA LEU A 85 -12.42 -12.91 -4.63
C LEU A 85 -11.98 -11.98 -3.50
N SER A 86 -12.63 -10.81 -3.38
CA SER A 86 -12.36 -9.83 -2.33
C SER A 86 -12.65 -10.41 -0.95
N MET A 87 -13.80 -11.08 -0.79
CA MET A 87 -14.17 -11.72 0.47
C MET A 87 -13.20 -12.83 0.86
N ALA A 88 -12.75 -13.65 -0.11
CA ALA A 88 -11.73 -14.65 0.15
C ALA A 88 -10.39 -14.02 0.60
N ALA A 89 -9.94 -12.96 -0.08
CA ALA A 89 -8.73 -12.22 0.31
C ALA A 89 -8.89 -11.57 1.70
N GLY A 90 -10.06 -10.96 1.96
CA GLY A 90 -10.39 -10.38 3.26
C GLY A 90 -10.42 -11.41 4.39
N ALA A 91 -10.95 -12.62 4.12
CA ALA A 91 -10.98 -13.71 5.10
C ALA A 91 -9.56 -14.18 5.46
N VAL A 92 -8.66 -14.29 4.48
CA VAL A 92 -7.25 -14.61 4.73
C VAL A 92 -6.59 -13.51 5.58
N GLY A 93 -6.82 -12.24 5.26
CA GLY A 93 -6.32 -11.11 6.06
C GLY A 93 -6.90 -11.09 7.48
N ALA A 94 -8.20 -11.34 7.62
CA ALA A 94 -8.89 -11.41 8.90
C ALA A 94 -8.34 -12.56 9.77
N LEU A 95 -8.09 -13.73 9.17
CA LEU A 95 -7.47 -14.86 9.86
C LEU A 95 -6.07 -14.50 10.37
N ALA A 96 -5.24 -13.89 9.55
CA ALA A 96 -3.90 -13.44 9.95
C ALA A 96 -3.96 -12.50 11.16
N VAL A 97 -4.92 -11.59 11.18
CA VAL A 97 -5.13 -10.63 12.27
C VAL A 97 -5.64 -11.29 13.55
N VAL A 98 -6.58 -12.23 13.45
CA VAL A 98 -7.07 -13.01 14.61
C VAL A 98 -5.94 -13.83 15.24
N CYS A 99 -4.96 -14.29 14.44
CA CYS A 99 -3.80 -15.01 14.93
C CYS A 99 -2.73 -14.12 15.61
N VAL A 100 -2.89 -12.78 15.65
CA VAL A 100 -1.91 -11.88 16.26
C VAL A 100 -1.55 -12.24 17.71
N PRO A 101 -2.51 -12.55 18.63
CA PRO A 101 -2.15 -12.91 19.99
C PRO A 101 -1.29 -14.18 20.07
N LEU A 102 -1.53 -15.15 19.17
CA LEU A 102 -0.73 -16.38 19.07
C LEU A 102 0.69 -16.07 18.57
N LEU A 103 0.80 -15.29 17.51
CA LEU A 103 2.09 -14.87 16.94
C LEU A 103 2.89 -14.04 17.97
N ALA A 104 2.24 -13.13 18.68
CA ALA A 104 2.87 -12.31 19.70
C ALA A 104 3.46 -13.15 20.84
N ARG A 105 2.71 -14.16 21.31
CA ARG A 105 3.23 -15.12 22.31
C ARG A 105 4.42 -15.91 21.79
N ALA A 106 4.34 -16.41 20.55
CA ALA A 106 5.40 -17.19 19.93
C ALA A 106 6.69 -16.40 19.70
N THR A 107 6.57 -15.08 19.55
CA THR A 107 7.72 -14.17 19.35
C THR A 107 8.24 -13.53 20.64
N GLY A 108 7.71 -13.94 21.81
CA GLY A 108 8.21 -13.47 23.11
C GLY A 108 7.73 -12.06 23.51
N VAL A 109 6.62 -11.57 22.94
CA VAL A 109 6.01 -10.30 23.37
C VAL A 109 5.54 -10.44 24.84
N PRO A 110 5.79 -9.44 25.71
CA PRO A 110 5.38 -9.47 27.11
C PRO A 110 3.91 -9.82 27.29
N GLY A 111 3.61 -10.69 28.27
CA GLY A 111 2.27 -11.20 28.48
C GLY A 111 1.21 -10.14 28.82
N GLU A 112 1.63 -9.00 29.40
CA GLU A 112 0.78 -7.84 29.65
C GLU A 112 0.30 -7.19 28.34
N VAL A 113 1.21 -7.02 27.35
CA VAL A 113 0.90 -6.48 26.03
C VAL A 113 -0.04 -7.40 25.26
N VAL A 114 0.18 -8.73 25.38
CA VAL A 114 -0.70 -9.72 24.74
C VAL A 114 -2.11 -9.71 25.36
N ARG A 115 -2.21 -9.54 26.68
CA ARG A 115 -3.52 -9.43 27.35
C ARG A 115 -4.25 -8.16 26.97
N GLU A 116 -3.50 -7.05 26.82
CA GLU A 116 -4.06 -5.74 26.44
C GLU A 116 -4.66 -5.75 25.03
N LEU A 117 -4.20 -6.62 24.11
CA LEU A 117 -4.84 -6.79 22.80
C LEU A 117 -6.35 -7.09 22.90
N GLY A 118 -6.78 -7.79 23.94
CA GLY A 118 -8.20 -8.05 24.24
C GLY A 118 -9.02 -8.44 23.02
N LEU A 119 -10.06 -7.68 22.74
CA LEU A 119 -10.97 -7.87 21.61
C LEU A 119 -10.51 -7.18 20.31
N LEU A 120 -9.44 -6.38 20.34
CA LEU A 120 -8.98 -5.61 19.17
C LEU A 120 -8.77 -6.46 17.91
N PRO A 121 -8.12 -7.66 17.96
CA PRO A 121 -7.93 -8.50 16.78
C PRO A 121 -9.24 -8.88 16.09
N TYR A 122 -10.30 -9.11 16.85
CA TYR A 122 -11.62 -9.47 16.32
C TYR A 122 -12.31 -8.27 15.66
N PHE A 123 -12.25 -7.09 16.27
CA PHE A 123 -12.76 -5.86 15.65
C PHE A 123 -12.05 -5.55 14.34
N VAL A 124 -10.73 -5.69 14.32
CA VAL A 124 -9.93 -5.43 13.12
C VAL A 124 -10.19 -6.49 12.04
N ALA A 125 -10.41 -7.75 12.41
CA ALA A 125 -10.83 -8.80 11.48
C ALA A 125 -12.20 -8.45 10.84
N VAL A 126 -13.17 -8.01 11.63
CA VAL A 126 -14.47 -7.53 11.13
C VAL A 126 -14.28 -6.34 10.20
N TYR A 127 -13.43 -5.37 10.55
CA TYR A 127 -13.08 -4.25 9.67
C TYR A 127 -12.52 -4.72 8.33
N LEU A 128 -11.59 -5.68 8.31
CA LEU A 128 -11.03 -6.22 7.07
C LEU A 128 -12.08 -6.90 6.19
N LEU A 129 -13.04 -7.61 6.79
CA LEU A 129 -14.16 -8.22 6.07
C LEU A 129 -15.11 -7.15 5.50
N ILE A 130 -15.43 -6.10 6.27
CA ILE A 130 -16.20 -4.95 5.80
C ILE A 130 -15.49 -4.27 4.62
N PHE A 131 -14.19 -4.02 4.76
CA PHE A 131 -13.37 -3.45 3.69
C PHE A 131 -13.39 -4.33 2.43
N ALA A 132 -13.21 -5.64 2.57
CA ALA A 132 -13.26 -6.60 1.48
C ALA A 132 -14.65 -6.67 0.82
N SER A 133 -15.73 -6.49 1.60
CA SER A 133 -17.11 -6.51 1.08
C SER A 133 -17.39 -5.45 0.03
N THR A 134 -16.62 -4.35 0.03
CA THR A 134 -16.69 -3.31 -1.00
C THR A 134 -16.24 -3.80 -2.38
N GLY A 135 -15.62 -4.98 -2.46
CA GLY A 135 -15.20 -5.60 -3.71
C GLY A 135 -14.16 -4.81 -4.48
N GLY A 136 -13.30 -4.06 -3.79
CA GLY A 136 -12.31 -3.21 -4.44
C GLY A 136 -12.91 -1.95 -5.07
N ALA A 137 -13.96 -1.39 -4.48
CA ALA A 137 -14.68 -0.22 -5.00
C ALA A 137 -13.75 0.93 -5.42
N SER A 138 -12.70 1.22 -4.66
CA SER A 138 -11.71 2.25 -5.02
C SER A 138 -11.01 1.94 -6.33
N THR A 139 -10.55 0.70 -6.54
CA THR A 139 -9.91 0.27 -7.79
C THR A 139 -10.89 0.34 -8.97
N ILE A 140 -12.13 -0.07 -8.76
CA ILE A 140 -13.18 -0.05 -9.79
C ILE A 140 -13.53 1.40 -10.17
N LEU A 141 -13.68 2.30 -9.19
CA LEU A 141 -13.92 3.72 -9.44
C LEU A 141 -12.78 4.38 -10.22
N VAL A 142 -11.52 4.04 -9.89
CA VAL A 142 -10.34 4.50 -10.66
C VAL A 142 -10.38 3.97 -12.09
N ALA A 143 -10.67 2.68 -12.26
CA ALA A 143 -10.75 2.03 -13.58
C ALA A 143 -11.84 2.66 -14.47
N LEU A 144 -12.95 3.09 -13.88
CA LEU A 144 -14.04 3.80 -14.54
C LEU A 144 -13.75 5.33 -14.71
N GLY A 145 -12.58 5.82 -14.31
CA GLY A 145 -12.20 7.23 -14.41
C GLY A 145 -12.83 8.15 -13.37
N ARG A 146 -13.48 7.60 -12.33
CA ARG A 146 -14.12 8.37 -11.27
C ARG A 146 -13.19 8.59 -10.06
N ASN A 147 -11.98 9.06 -10.31
CA ASN A 147 -10.90 9.15 -9.32
C ASN A 147 -11.26 10.01 -8.10
N ARG A 148 -12.02 11.11 -8.29
CA ARG A 148 -12.45 11.98 -7.19
C ARG A 148 -13.38 11.28 -6.20
N SER A 149 -14.13 10.28 -6.67
CA SER A 149 -15.06 9.53 -5.82
C SER A 149 -14.35 8.69 -4.76
N VAL A 150 -13.07 8.37 -4.95
CA VAL A 150 -12.27 7.57 -3.99
C VAL A 150 -11.97 8.37 -2.71
N LEU A 151 -11.95 9.70 -2.77
CA LEU A 151 -11.74 10.55 -1.59
C LEU A 151 -12.81 10.37 -0.52
N TRP A 152 -14.08 10.27 -0.92
CA TRP A 152 -15.19 10.28 0.02
C TRP A 152 -15.20 9.12 1.02
N PRO A 153 -15.05 7.84 0.59
CA PRO A 153 -14.93 6.73 1.55
C PRO A 153 -13.73 6.89 2.48
N THR A 154 -12.60 7.38 1.97
CA THR A 154 -11.37 7.53 2.79
C THR A 154 -11.51 8.67 3.79
N LEU A 155 -12.10 9.80 3.39
CA LEU A 155 -12.40 10.91 4.30
C LEU A 155 -13.40 10.49 5.38
N THR A 156 -14.46 9.76 5.00
CA THR A 156 -15.45 9.22 5.96
C THR A 156 -14.77 8.30 6.97
N PHE A 157 -13.93 7.38 6.51
CA PHE A 157 -13.15 6.50 7.39
C PHE A 157 -12.24 7.28 8.32
N GLY A 158 -11.38 8.15 7.77
CA GLY A 158 -10.38 8.89 8.54
C GLY A 158 -11.01 9.84 9.57
N LEU A 159 -12.09 10.52 9.20
CA LEU A 159 -12.82 11.41 10.10
C LEU A 159 -13.47 10.64 11.25
N LEU A 160 -14.26 9.61 10.94
CA LEU A 160 -14.92 8.81 11.96
C LEU A 160 -13.93 8.07 12.84
N LEU A 161 -12.87 7.49 12.27
CA LEU A 161 -11.80 6.88 13.02
C LEU A 161 -11.20 7.86 14.03
N SER A 162 -10.87 9.08 13.59
CA SER A 162 -10.24 10.10 14.44
C SER A 162 -11.20 10.57 15.54
N VAL A 163 -12.44 10.93 15.19
CA VAL A 163 -13.43 11.43 16.15
C VAL A 163 -13.79 10.37 17.19
N LEU A 164 -14.09 9.14 16.73
CA LEU A 164 -14.44 8.05 17.63
C LEU A 164 -13.27 7.59 18.50
N THR A 165 -12.03 7.61 17.98
CA THR A 165 -10.86 7.31 18.79
C THR A 165 -10.71 8.31 19.93
N VAL A 166 -10.79 9.62 19.64
CA VAL A 166 -10.71 10.66 20.69
C VAL A 166 -11.83 10.52 21.71
N ALA A 167 -13.04 10.18 21.27
CA ALA A 167 -14.19 10.05 22.16
C ALA A 167 -14.18 8.77 23.01
N LEU A 168 -13.76 7.63 22.44
CA LEU A 168 -13.94 6.30 23.06
C LEU A 168 -12.69 5.81 23.82
N VAL A 169 -11.49 6.19 23.40
CA VAL A 169 -10.26 5.71 24.05
C VAL A 169 -10.18 6.08 25.53
N PRO A 170 -10.57 7.29 25.98
CA PRO A 170 -10.50 7.62 27.40
C PRO A 170 -11.31 6.68 28.32
N SER A 171 -12.40 6.10 27.82
CA SER A 171 -13.29 5.23 28.63
C SER A 171 -13.14 3.74 28.29
N LEU A 172 -12.78 3.39 27.08
CA LEU A 172 -12.75 2.01 26.56
C LEU A 172 -11.36 1.53 26.16
N GLY A 173 -10.34 2.38 26.28
CA GLY A 173 -8.98 2.04 25.91
C GLY A 173 -8.86 1.52 24.45
N LEU A 174 -8.14 0.43 24.29
CA LEU A 174 -7.89 -0.19 22.98
C LEU A 174 -9.16 -0.75 22.30
N THR A 175 -10.16 -1.15 23.11
CA THR A 175 -11.47 -1.56 22.58
C THR A 175 -12.17 -0.42 21.85
N GLY A 176 -12.03 0.82 22.35
CA GLY A 176 -12.55 2.03 21.70
C GLY A 176 -11.97 2.23 20.29
N VAL A 177 -10.68 1.93 20.10
CA VAL A 177 -10.04 1.94 18.77
C VAL A 177 -10.68 0.89 17.86
N GLY A 178 -10.89 -0.33 18.37
CA GLY A 178 -11.55 -1.40 17.62
C GLY A 178 -12.96 -1.01 17.13
N ILE A 179 -13.77 -0.42 18.01
CA ILE A 179 -15.11 0.10 17.66
C ILE A 179 -15.00 1.21 16.60
N ALA A 180 -14.06 2.14 16.75
CA ALA A 180 -13.84 3.23 15.80
C ALA A 180 -13.48 2.69 14.40
N TRP A 181 -12.67 1.62 14.32
CA TRP A 181 -12.31 0.96 13.07
C TRP A 181 -13.53 0.31 12.39
N VAL A 182 -14.34 -0.41 13.13
CA VAL A 182 -15.54 -1.08 12.59
C VAL A 182 -16.59 -0.05 12.15
N ALA A 183 -16.88 0.95 12.98
CA ALA A 183 -17.86 1.99 12.67
C ALA A 183 -17.39 2.85 11.48
N GLY A 184 -16.15 3.34 11.51
CA GLY A 184 -15.57 4.12 10.42
C GLY A 184 -15.49 3.32 9.12
N GLY A 185 -15.06 2.03 9.20
CA GLY A 185 -15.01 1.12 8.07
C GLY A 185 -16.40 0.81 7.49
N GLY A 186 -17.40 0.60 8.35
CA GLY A 186 -18.79 0.39 7.95
C GLY A 186 -19.37 1.59 7.20
N ALA A 187 -19.19 2.79 7.74
CA ALA A 187 -19.63 4.02 7.09
C ALA A 187 -18.93 4.24 5.75
N ALA A 188 -17.60 4.04 5.69
CA ALA A 188 -16.83 4.13 4.45
C ALA A 188 -17.30 3.10 3.41
N ALA A 189 -17.62 1.87 3.83
CA ALA A 189 -18.13 0.82 2.95
C ALA A 189 -19.52 1.18 2.38
N VAL A 190 -20.39 1.81 3.16
CA VAL A 190 -21.68 2.31 2.67
C VAL A 190 -21.45 3.37 1.61
N VAL A 191 -20.61 4.39 1.89
CA VAL A 191 -20.29 5.46 0.94
C VAL A 191 -19.68 4.88 -0.34
N ALA A 192 -18.69 3.97 -0.22
CA ALA A 192 -18.07 3.30 -1.35
C ALA A 192 -19.09 2.53 -2.20
N SER A 193 -20.00 1.80 -1.56
CA SER A 193 -21.06 1.02 -2.23
C SER A 193 -22.05 1.90 -2.97
N LEU A 194 -22.45 3.04 -2.38
CA LEU A 194 -23.35 4.01 -3.02
C LEU A 194 -22.68 4.64 -4.26
N LEU A 195 -21.42 5.07 -4.12
CA LEU A 195 -20.66 5.65 -5.23
C LEU A 195 -20.46 4.63 -6.35
N LEU A 196 -20.17 3.38 -6.00
CA LEU A 196 -20.00 2.31 -6.97
C LEU A 196 -21.31 2.00 -7.71
N ARG A 197 -22.46 1.93 -7.00
CA ARG A 197 -23.78 1.76 -7.63
C ARG A 197 -24.09 2.89 -8.61
N ARG A 198 -23.82 4.15 -8.22
CA ARG A 198 -23.99 5.31 -9.10
C ARG A 198 -23.06 5.26 -10.31
N ALA A 199 -21.83 4.76 -10.13
CA ALA A 199 -20.85 4.64 -11.21
C ALA A 199 -21.24 3.57 -12.24
N LEU A 200 -21.85 2.46 -11.79
CA LEU A 200 -22.27 1.34 -12.63
C LEU A 200 -23.69 1.49 -13.20
N GLY A 201 -24.42 2.55 -12.82
CA GLY A 201 -25.77 2.82 -13.33
C GLY A 201 -26.87 1.99 -12.67
N GLY A 202 -26.58 1.26 -11.57
CA GLY A 202 -27.61 0.45 -10.91
C GLY A 202 -27.08 -0.47 -9.80
N PRO A 203 -27.98 -1.27 -9.20
CA PRO A 203 -27.63 -2.19 -8.13
C PRO A 203 -26.76 -3.33 -8.68
N ILE A 204 -25.70 -3.68 -7.93
CA ILE A 204 -24.77 -4.75 -8.35
C ILE A 204 -25.42 -6.13 -8.20
N GLY A 205 -26.38 -6.27 -7.28
CA GLY A 205 -27.08 -7.53 -7.01
C GLY A 205 -26.15 -8.60 -6.39
N GLN A 206 -26.76 -9.69 -5.95
CA GLN A 206 -26.05 -10.92 -5.59
C GLN A 206 -26.26 -11.96 -6.70
N ALA A 207 -25.21 -12.67 -7.04
CA ALA A 207 -25.29 -13.79 -7.98
C ALA A 207 -24.41 -14.93 -7.47
N ARG A 208 -24.71 -16.15 -7.92
CA ARG A 208 -23.86 -17.32 -7.65
C ARG A 208 -22.45 -17.07 -8.20
N PRO A 209 -21.39 -17.49 -7.48
CA PRO A 209 -20.02 -17.35 -7.92
C PRO A 209 -19.77 -18.11 -9.23
N ARG A 210 -19.16 -17.43 -10.19
CA ARG A 210 -18.70 -18.06 -11.44
C ARG A 210 -17.24 -18.41 -11.30
N PHE A 211 -16.95 -19.64 -10.85
CA PHE A 211 -15.59 -20.06 -10.48
C PHE A 211 -14.55 -19.81 -11.57
N GLY A 212 -14.88 -20.06 -12.86
CA GLY A 212 -13.98 -19.78 -13.98
C GLY A 212 -13.56 -18.31 -14.06
N GLU A 213 -14.51 -17.38 -13.87
CA GLU A 213 -14.23 -15.95 -13.87
C GLU A 213 -13.43 -15.53 -12.64
N ILE A 214 -13.77 -16.07 -11.45
CA ILE A 214 -13.02 -15.82 -10.21
C ILE A 214 -11.57 -16.27 -10.38
N VAL A 215 -11.31 -17.44 -10.94
CA VAL A 215 -9.96 -17.94 -11.24
C VAL A 215 -9.24 -17.03 -12.24
N ARG A 216 -9.94 -16.54 -13.27
CA ARG A 216 -9.39 -15.59 -14.23
C ARG A 216 -8.92 -14.29 -13.56
N LEU A 217 -9.73 -13.73 -12.65
CA LEU A 217 -9.39 -12.55 -11.86
C LEU A 217 -8.24 -12.87 -10.89
N ALA A 218 -8.27 -14.01 -10.22
CA ALA A 218 -7.27 -14.43 -9.25
C ALA A 218 -5.88 -14.59 -9.89
N ARG A 219 -5.78 -15.02 -11.15
CA ARG A 219 -4.49 -15.12 -11.88
C ARG A 219 -3.74 -13.79 -11.99
N VAL A 220 -4.43 -12.65 -11.89
CA VAL A 220 -3.82 -11.32 -11.86
C VAL A 220 -3.70 -10.81 -10.42
N SER A 221 -4.73 -11.02 -9.61
CA SER A 221 -4.85 -10.50 -8.25
C SER A 221 -3.91 -11.17 -7.25
N VAL A 222 -3.80 -12.50 -7.29
CA VAL A 222 -2.98 -13.27 -6.34
C VAL A 222 -1.48 -12.97 -6.51
N PRO A 223 -0.91 -12.99 -7.72
CA PRO A 223 0.49 -12.58 -7.89
C PRO A 223 0.75 -11.13 -7.45
N LEU A 224 -0.22 -10.22 -7.66
CA LEU A 224 -0.07 -8.84 -7.22
C LEU A 224 -0.10 -8.70 -5.69
N ALA A 225 -0.95 -9.47 -5.01
CA ALA A 225 -0.89 -9.61 -3.55
C ALA A 225 0.47 -10.14 -3.09
N GLY A 226 1.01 -11.14 -3.79
CA GLY A 226 2.34 -11.70 -3.53
C GLY A 226 3.47 -10.67 -3.68
N THR A 227 3.41 -9.76 -4.67
CA THR A 227 4.42 -8.68 -4.78
C THR A 227 4.40 -7.75 -3.58
N VAL A 228 3.21 -7.41 -3.07
CA VAL A 228 3.05 -6.57 -1.87
C VAL A 228 3.59 -7.28 -0.64
N LEU A 229 3.26 -8.57 -0.47
CA LEU A 229 3.74 -9.38 0.65
C LEU A 229 5.27 -9.49 0.65
N ILE A 230 5.89 -9.74 -0.52
CA ILE A 230 7.35 -9.75 -0.66
C ILE A 230 7.93 -8.40 -0.24
N LYS A 231 7.37 -7.29 -0.71
CA LYS A 231 7.87 -5.94 -0.38
C LYS A 231 7.87 -5.70 1.13
N PHE A 232 6.77 -6.02 1.82
CA PHE A 232 6.69 -5.88 3.28
C PHE A 232 7.67 -6.82 4.01
N GLY A 233 7.79 -8.07 3.55
CA GLY A 233 8.75 -9.02 4.11
C GLY A 233 10.20 -8.53 4.00
N VAL A 234 10.56 -8.02 2.83
CA VAL A 234 11.90 -7.46 2.58
C VAL A 234 12.17 -6.23 3.44
N LEU A 235 11.21 -5.30 3.55
CA LEU A 235 11.35 -4.13 4.43
C LEU A 235 11.55 -4.57 5.89
N GLY A 236 10.85 -5.63 6.33
CA GLY A 236 11.06 -6.22 7.66
C GLY A 236 12.49 -6.76 7.84
N VAL A 237 13.00 -7.52 6.87
CA VAL A 237 14.38 -8.05 6.91
C VAL A 237 15.42 -6.93 6.93
N VAL A 238 15.25 -5.91 6.09
CA VAL A 238 16.15 -4.75 6.06
C VAL A 238 16.12 -3.99 7.39
N THR A 239 14.94 -3.82 7.99
CA THR A 239 14.80 -3.18 9.32
C THR A 239 15.49 -4.00 10.41
N LEU A 240 15.36 -5.34 10.39
CA LEU A 240 16.08 -6.22 11.32
C LEU A 240 17.60 -6.14 11.12
N ALA A 241 18.06 -6.12 9.87
CA ALA A 241 19.47 -5.97 9.55
C ALA A 241 20.01 -4.59 10.01
N ALA A 242 19.24 -3.52 9.87
CA ALA A 242 19.56 -2.19 10.40
C ALA A 242 19.64 -2.20 11.94
N GLY A 243 18.78 -2.99 12.61
CA GLY A 243 18.85 -3.19 14.06
C GLY A 243 20.20 -3.73 14.56
N GLY A 244 20.88 -4.52 13.73
CA GLY A 244 22.22 -5.04 14.02
C GLY A 244 23.37 -4.03 13.86
N THR A 245 23.13 -2.83 13.31
CA THR A 245 24.19 -1.81 13.10
C THR A 245 24.30 -0.80 14.24
N GLY A 246 23.35 -0.80 15.18
CA GLY A 246 23.35 0.04 16.37
C GLY A 246 22.09 0.89 16.51
N ALA A 247 21.84 1.41 17.72
CA ALA A 247 20.60 2.11 18.05
C ALA A 247 20.40 3.39 17.23
N ARG A 248 21.44 4.19 17.02
CA ARG A 248 21.37 5.44 16.23
C ARG A 248 21.07 5.16 14.76
N ASP A 249 21.71 4.14 14.19
CA ASP A 249 21.50 3.72 12.81
C ASP A 249 20.07 3.19 12.63
N THR A 250 19.56 2.43 13.60
CA THR A 250 18.18 1.93 13.60
C THR A 250 17.17 3.06 13.65
N ALA A 251 17.41 4.06 14.50
CA ALA A 251 16.56 5.26 14.58
C ALA A 251 16.60 6.06 13.28
N ALA A 252 17.79 6.26 12.69
CA ALA A 252 17.94 6.92 11.40
C ALA A 252 17.21 6.15 10.28
N HIS A 253 17.29 4.81 10.27
CA HIS A 253 16.55 3.96 9.31
C HIS A 253 15.03 4.16 9.43
N ALA A 254 14.50 4.22 10.65
CA ALA A 254 13.07 4.44 10.89
C ALA A 254 12.60 5.80 10.34
N VAL A 255 13.37 6.86 10.54
CA VAL A 255 13.08 8.18 9.96
C VAL A 255 13.12 8.14 8.45
N LEU A 256 14.19 7.59 7.86
CA LEU A 256 14.35 7.49 6.40
C LEU A 256 13.23 6.65 5.74
N THR A 257 12.81 5.55 6.36
CA THR A 257 11.70 4.73 5.84
C THR A 257 10.37 5.48 5.89
N THR A 258 10.13 6.29 6.91
CA THR A 258 8.94 7.15 7.00
C THR A 258 8.91 8.19 5.88
N LEU A 259 10.05 8.86 5.62
CA LEU A 259 10.18 9.82 4.52
C LEU A 259 10.02 9.15 3.14
N THR A 260 10.60 7.96 2.96
CA THR A 260 10.42 7.15 1.74
C THR A 260 8.96 6.79 1.50
N ALA A 261 8.20 6.43 2.54
CA ALA A 261 6.79 6.09 2.43
C ALA A 261 5.95 7.27 1.88
N LEU A 262 6.26 8.50 2.29
CA LEU A 262 5.60 9.70 1.77
C LEU A 262 5.85 9.88 0.27
N LEU A 263 7.10 9.74 -0.18
CA LEU A 263 7.46 9.83 -1.60
C LEU A 263 6.79 8.71 -2.43
N MET A 264 6.73 7.50 -1.86
CA MET A 264 6.10 6.35 -2.51
C MET A 264 4.59 6.54 -2.74
N MET A 265 3.87 7.23 -1.86
CA MET A 265 2.43 7.48 -2.01
C MET A 265 2.11 8.24 -3.30
N ALA A 266 2.91 9.26 -3.64
CA ALA A 266 2.74 10.02 -4.87
C ALA A 266 2.95 9.13 -6.11
N SER A 267 4.03 8.37 -6.14
CA SER A 267 4.36 7.47 -7.25
C SER A 267 3.34 6.34 -7.42
N LEU A 268 2.87 5.79 -6.32
CA LEU A 268 1.85 4.74 -6.33
C LEU A 268 0.49 5.26 -6.83
N SER A 269 0.11 6.49 -6.46
CA SER A 269 -1.13 7.11 -6.96
C SER A 269 -1.07 7.33 -8.48
N ILE A 270 0.06 7.79 -9.00
CA ILE A 270 0.29 7.97 -10.45
C ILE A 270 0.25 6.61 -11.15
N GLY A 271 0.93 5.61 -10.60
CA GLY A 271 0.91 4.25 -11.14
C GLY A 271 -0.51 3.69 -11.23
N GLN A 272 -1.31 3.84 -10.18
CA GLN A 272 -2.70 3.33 -10.17
C GLN A 272 -3.58 3.98 -11.23
N VAL A 273 -3.51 5.30 -11.42
CA VAL A 273 -4.32 5.99 -12.44
C VAL A 273 -3.83 5.74 -13.86
N SER A 274 -2.60 5.27 -14.06
CA SER A 274 -2.08 4.87 -15.38
C SER A 274 -2.60 3.51 -15.84
N VAL A 275 -3.01 2.63 -14.93
CA VAL A 275 -3.50 1.28 -15.26
C VAL A 275 -4.65 1.30 -16.26
N PRO A 276 -5.72 2.11 -16.10
CA PRO A 276 -6.81 2.15 -17.08
C PRO A 276 -6.37 2.64 -18.46
N GLU A 277 -5.47 3.59 -18.52
CA GLU A 277 -4.97 4.15 -19.79
C GLU A 277 -4.13 3.11 -20.56
N ILE A 278 -3.27 2.37 -19.86
CA ILE A 278 -2.46 1.29 -20.45
C ILE A 278 -3.35 0.11 -20.86
N ALA A 279 -4.32 -0.27 -20.01
CA ALA A 279 -5.20 -1.42 -20.28
C ALA A 279 -6.14 -1.21 -21.46
N ARG A 280 -6.43 0.05 -21.81
CA ARG A 280 -7.28 0.44 -22.97
C ARG A 280 -6.50 0.79 -24.22
N ALA A 281 -5.17 0.74 -24.17
CA ALA A 281 -4.35 1.04 -25.34
C ALA A 281 -4.63 0.02 -26.46
N ALA A 282 -4.91 0.52 -27.65
CA ALA A 282 -5.22 -0.30 -28.82
C ALA A 282 -3.97 -0.95 -29.42
N ASP A 283 -2.81 -0.34 -29.20
CA ASP A 283 -1.56 -0.76 -29.81
C ASP A 283 -0.37 -0.73 -28.80
N PRO A 284 0.74 -1.42 -29.12
CA PRO A 284 1.95 -1.41 -28.30
C PRO A 284 2.52 -0.01 -28.08
N ALA A 285 2.45 0.87 -29.05
CA ALA A 285 3.03 2.22 -28.98
C ALA A 285 2.24 3.09 -27.99
N GLY A 286 0.91 3.01 -28.02
CA GLY A 286 0.01 3.68 -27.08
C GLY A 286 0.25 3.24 -25.63
N ALA A 287 0.33 1.91 -25.39
CA ALA A 287 0.62 1.36 -24.07
C ALA A 287 1.98 1.84 -23.53
N ARG A 288 3.02 1.81 -24.37
CA ARG A 288 4.37 2.28 -24.00
C ARG A 288 4.41 3.79 -23.75
N ARG A 289 3.69 4.58 -24.54
CA ARG A 289 3.58 6.02 -24.35
C ARG A 289 2.90 6.35 -23.03
N ALA A 290 1.78 5.69 -22.71
CA ALA A 290 1.07 5.87 -21.45
C ALA A 290 1.96 5.50 -20.25
N ASN A 291 2.65 4.36 -20.29
CA ASN A 291 3.56 3.91 -19.24
C ASN A 291 4.76 4.87 -19.06
N ARG A 292 5.38 5.32 -20.17
CA ARG A 292 6.48 6.31 -20.14
C ARG A 292 6.03 7.64 -19.53
N THR A 293 4.86 8.12 -19.90
CA THR A 293 4.29 9.37 -19.34
C THR A 293 4.07 9.23 -17.84
N ALA A 294 3.53 8.10 -17.39
CA ALA A 294 3.35 7.83 -15.97
C ALA A 294 4.70 7.74 -15.23
N ALA A 295 5.72 7.08 -15.80
CA ALA A 295 7.05 6.96 -15.21
C ALA A 295 7.73 8.33 -15.07
N LEU A 296 7.68 9.16 -16.12
CA LEU A 296 8.25 10.51 -16.07
C LEU A 296 7.54 11.38 -15.03
N LEU A 297 6.21 11.26 -14.91
CA LEU A 297 5.44 12.02 -13.92
C LEU A 297 5.74 11.55 -12.50
N ALA A 298 5.88 10.23 -12.27
CA ALA A 298 6.25 9.68 -10.97
C ALA A 298 7.67 10.10 -10.55
N LEU A 299 8.63 10.08 -11.49
CA LEU A 299 9.98 10.58 -11.26
C LEU A 299 9.99 12.07 -10.95
N ALA A 300 9.22 12.89 -11.69
CA ALA A 300 9.11 14.32 -11.45
C ALA A 300 8.48 14.62 -10.07
N ALA A 301 7.43 13.89 -9.69
CA ALA A 301 6.81 14.00 -8.36
C ALA A 301 7.78 13.58 -7.24
N SER A 302 8.51 12.47 -7.44
CA SER A 302 9.52 12.01 -6.49
C SER A 302 10.68 13.01 -6.37
N LEU A 303 11.14 13.59 -7.49
CA LEU A 303 12.18 14.61 -7.51
C LEU A 303 11.74 15.90 -6.82
N ALA A 304 10.50 16.34 -7.04
CA ALA A 304 9.94 17.51 -6.35
C ALA A 304 9.87 17.28 -4.83
N GLY A 305 9.36 16.13 -4.41
CA GLY A 305 9.34 15.74 -2.99
C GLY A 305 10.75 15.62 -2.40
N ALA A 306 11.70 15.02 -3.14
CA ALA A 306 13.10 14.94 -2.76
C ALA A 306 13.75 16.34 -2.63
N GLY A 307 13.43 17.25 -3.53
CA GLY A 307 13.90 18.65 -3.45
C GLY A 307 13.41 19.34 -2.18
N LEU A 308 12.15 19.12 -1.79
CA LEU A 308 11.63 19.61 -0.51
C LEU A 308 12.34 18.97 0.69
N LEU A 309 12.56 17.64 0.64
CA LEU A 309 13.27 16.94 1.72
C LEU A 309 14.74 17.37 1.84
N LEU A 310 15.43 17.63 0.74
CA LEU A 310 16.82 18.12 0.76
C LEU A 310 16.89 19.59 1.18
N GLY A 311 15.96 20.44 0.72
CA GLY A 311 15.92 21.87 1.05
C GLY A 311 15.53 22.14 2.50
N PHE A 312 14.58 21.38 3.06
CA PHE A 312 14.09 21.53 4.43
C PHE A 312 14.57 20.40 5.35
N GLY A 313 15.53 19.59 4.91
CA GLY A 313 16.02 18.41 5.63
C GLY A 313 16.34 18.66 7.10
N PRO A 314 17.17 19.65 7.45
CA PRO A 314 17.48 19.91 8.86
C PRO A 314 16.25 20.17 9.73
N SER A 315 15.30 21.00 9.23
CA SER A 315 14.07 21.34 9.95
C SER A 315 13.11 20.15 10.05
N LEU A 316 13.02 19.33 8.98
CA LEU A 316 12.16 18.15 8.98
C LEU A 316 12.68 17.07 9.91
N VAL A 317 13.99 16.83 9.93
CA VAL A 317 14.58 15.78 10.79
C VAL A 317 14.45 16.14 12.28
N MET A 318 14.46 17.43 12.64
CA MET A 318 14.18 17.90 14.01
C MET A 318 12.77 17.52 14.50
N LEU A 319 11.80 17.29 13.59
CA LEU A 319 10.46 16.81 13.97
C LEU A 319 10.45 15.34 14.41
N PHE A 320 11.48 14.57 14.04
CA PHE A 320 11.55 13.12 14.29
C PHE A 320 12.49 12.73 15.42
N SER A 321 13.55 13.52 15.68
CA SER A 321 14.55 13.17 16.68
C SER A 321 15.26 14.41 17.23
N ASP A 322 15.46 14.42 18.56
CA ASP A 322 16.27 15.41 19.27
C ASP A 322 17.75 14.99 19.39
N ASP A 323 18.09 13.71 19.13
CA ASP A 323 19.49 13.22 19.15
C ASP A 323 20.27 13.79 17.95
N PRO A 324 21.32 14.60 18.18
CA PRO A 324 22.17 15.17 17.13
C PRO A 324 22.80 14.07 16.24
N GLY A 325 23.20 12.95 16.83
CA GLY A 325 23.83 11.84 16.09
C GLY A 325 22.85 11.14 15.14
N VAL A 326 21.57 11.01 15.51
CA VAL A 326 20.53 10.51 14.61
C VAL A 326 20.29 11.49 13.47
N ARG A 327 20.20 12.79 13.77
CA ARG A 327 20.00 13.85 12.75
C ARG A 327 21.13 13.86 11.72
N GLU A 328 22.39 13.85 12.20
CA GLU A 328 23.56 13.79 11.32
C GLU A 328 23.52 12.57 10.40
N ARG A 329 23.17 11.41 10.98
CA ARG A 329 23.08 10.15 10.20
C ARG A 329 21.97 10.19 9.15
N VAL A 330 20.79 10.72 9.49
CA VAL A 330 19.68 10.89 8.52
C VAL A 330 20.10 11.83 7.40
N LEU A 331 20.69 12.99 7.72
CA LEU A 331 21.12 13.96 6.71
C LEU A 331 22.21 13.40 5.78
N ALA A 332 23.16 12.64 6.33
CA ALA A 332 24.21 11.99 5.53
C ALA A 332 23.64 10.94 4.56
N LEU A 333 22.57 10.24 4.96
CA LEU A 333 21.94 9.18 4.14
C LEU A 333 20.83 9.71 3.22
N LEU A 334 20.40 10.96 3.39
CA LEU A 334 19.28 11.55 2.66
C LEU A 334 19.46 11.49 1.13
N PRO A 335 20.63 11.79 0.54
CA PRO A 335 20.86 11.66 -0.90
C PRO A 335 20.68 10.23 -1.40
N LEU A 336 21.16 9.25 -0.64
CA LEU A 336 21.07 7.83 -0.99
C LEU A 336 19.61 7.34 -0.87
N MET A 337 18.87 7.78 0.16
CA MET A 337 17.44 7.54 0.30
C MET A 337 16.66 8.12 -0.88
N VAL A 338 16.99 9.34 -1.33
CA VAL A 338 16.38 9.96 -2.50
C VAL A 338 16.61 9.11 -3.76
N LEU A 339 17.84 8.65 -3.99
CA LEU A 339 18.16 7.77 -5.11
C LEU A 339 17.34 6.46 -5.06
N ALA A 340 17.30 5.83 -3.90
CA ALA A 340 16.50 4.61 -3.69
C ALA A 340 14.99 4.86 -3.94
N SER A 341 14.46 6.00 -3.49
CA SER A 341 13.06 6.39 -3.67
C SER A 341 12.72 6.72 -5.14
N MET A 342 13.63 7.36 -5.87
CA MET A 342 13.45 7.61 -7.30
C MET A 342 13.42 6.29 -8.10
N ALA A 343 14.31 5.36 -7.78
CA ALA A 343 14.28 4.02 -8.38
C ALA A 343 12.99 3.26 -8.02
N ASP A 344 12.53 3.34 -6.75
CA ASP A 344 11.25 2.75 -6.33
C ASP A 344 10.05 3.38 -7.05
N ALA A 345 10.06 4.69 -7.27
CA ALA A 345 9.02 5.40 -8.03
C ALA A 345 8.90 4.90 -9.47
N ALA A 346 10.05 4.78 -10.15
CA ALA A 346 10.10 4.23 -11.51
C ALA A 346 9.63 2.77 -11.54
N GLN A 347 10.11 1.95 -10.60
CA GLN A 347 9.75 0.53 -10.44
C GLN A 347 8.24 0.37 -10.22
N ALA A 348 7.61 1.18 -9.34
CA ALA A 348 6.19 1.11 -9.05
C ALA A 348 5.33 1.30 -10.31
N VAL A 349 5.72 2.22 -11.21
CA VAL A 349 5.02 2.43 -12.48
C VAL A 349 5.22 1.26 -13.43
N GLN A 350 6.42 0.69 -13.54
CA GLN A 350 6.65 -0.48 -14.39
C GLN A 350 5.82 -1.69 -13.90
N GLY A 351 5.75 -1.91 -12.59
CA GLY A 351 4.94 -2.95 -11.98
C GLY A 351 3.44 -2.77 -12.23
N THR A 352 2.92 -1.55 -12.12
CA THR A 352 1.51 -1.25 -12.44
C THR A 352 1.24 -1.38 -13.94
N GLY A 353 2.20 -1.07 -14.81
CA GLY A 353 2.15 -1.32 -16.25
C GLY A 353 1.99 -2.80 -16.57
N LEU A 354 2.77 -3.68 -15.95
CA LEU A 354 2.62 -5.15 -16.10
C LEU A 354 1.24 -5.61 -15.59
N THR A 355 0.74 -5.03 -14.52
CA THR A 355 -0.61 -5.31 -14.01
C THR A 355 -1.69 -4.91 -15.03
N ALA A 356 -1.53 -3.75 -15.67
CA ALA A 356 -2.43 -3.27 -16.71
C ALA A 356 -2.50 -4.23 -17.91
N LEU A 357 -1.36 -4.86 -18.25
CA LEU A 357 -1.27 -5.91 -19.27
C LEU A 357 -1.71 -7.30 -18.77
N LYS A 358 -2.26 -7.42 -17.55
CA LYS A 358 -2.66 -8.69 -16.91
C LYS A 358 -1.49 -9.68 -16.75
N ARG A 359 -0.26 -9.16 -16.59
CA ARG A 359 0.99 -9.92 -16.42
C ARG A 359 1.60 -9.80 -15.02
N SER A 360 0.75 -9.78 -13.99
CA SER A 360 1.18 -9.68 -12.59
C SER A 360 2.07 -10.84 -12.14
N GLY A 361 1.91 -12.05 -12.74
CA GLY A 361 2.79 -13.18 -12.47
C GLY A 361 4.24 -12.92 -12.87
N ALA A 362 4.48 -12.25 -14.01
CA ALA A 362 5.82 -11.84 -14.41
C ALA A 362 6.38 -10.79 -13.42
N SER A 363 5.55 -9.82 -12.99
CA SER A 363 5.93 -8.85 -11.98
C SER A 363 6.34 -9.53 -10.67
N LEU A 364 5.58 -10.52 -10.19
CA LEU A 364 5.91 -11.31 -9.01
C LEU A 364 7.28 -12.01 -9.15
N GLY A 365 7.55 -12.63 -10.29
CA GLY A 365 8.85 -13.26 -10.56
C GLY A 365 10.01 -12.27 -10.49
N TYR A 366 9.85 -11.08 -11.06
CA TYR A 366 10.86 -10.02 -10.99
C TYR A 366 11.07 -9.52 -9.56
N PHE A 367 9.99 -9.37 -8.77
CA PHE A 367 10.07 -9.03 -7.36
C PHE A 367 10.82 -10.11 -6.56
N ALA A 368 10.51 -11.38 -6.80
CA ALA A 368 11.17 -12.48 -6.12
C ALA A 368 12.69 -12.50 -6.41
N ILE A 369 13.11 -12.20 -7.64
CA ILE A 369 14.52 -12.10 -8.01
C ILE A 369 15.17 -10.88 -7.34
N GLY A 370 14.66 -9.66 -7.60
CA GLY A 370 15.32 -8.42 -7.15
C GLY A 370 15.37 -8.31 -5.63
N TYR A 371 14.25 -8.57 -4.97
CA TYR A 371 14.18 -8.49 -3.51
C TYR A 371 14.69 -9.75 -2.82
N GLY A 372 14.64 -10.93 -3.47
CA GLY A 372 15.31 -12.11 -2.97
C GLY A 372 16.83 -11.92 -2.85
N LEU A 373 17.46 -11.30 -3.87
CA LEU A 373 18.89 -10.93 -3.80
C LEU A 373 19.16 -9.92 -2.67
N LEU A 374 18.27 -8.93 -2.48
CA LEU A 374 18.40 -7.97 -1.37
C LEU A 374 18.31 -8.66 -0.01
N VAL A 375 17.40 -9.60 0.18
CA VAL A 375 17.29 -10.36 1.44
C VAL A 375 18.55 -11.14 1.75
N LEU A 376 19.10 -11.82 0.75
CA LEU A 376 20.35 -12.57 0.89
C LEU A 376 21.55 -11.65 1.21
N ALA A 377 21.57 -10.45 0.64
CA ALA A 377 22.65 -9.48 0.84
C ALA A 377 22.49 -8.64 2.11
N ALA A 378 21.28 -8.47 2.66
CA ALA A 378 20.98 -7.50 3.70
C ALA A 378 21.88 -7.65 4.94
N VAL A 379 21.99 -8.86 5.50
CA VAL A 379 22.78 -9.09 6.72
C VAL A 379 24.29 -8.99 6.44
N PRO A 380 24.88 -9.61 5.39
CA PRO A 380 26.28 -9.42 5.04
C PRO A 380 26.65 -7.96 4.79
N VAL A 381 25.82 -7.24 4.03
CA VAL A 381 26.05 -5.84 3.69
C VAL A 381 25.98 -4.95 4.93
N ALA A 382 25.01 -5.20 5.83
CA ALA A 382 24.88 -4.47 7.11
C ALA A 382 26.12 -4.66 7.98
N ARG A 383 26.70 -5.85 8.03
CA ARG A 383 27.89 -6.15 8.83
C ARG A 383 29.17 -5.48 8.29
N ILE A 384 29.30 -5.35 6.95
CA ILE A 384 30.52 -4.83 6.32
C ILE A 384 30.45 -3.31 6.15
N TRP A 385 29.30 -2.78 5.69
CA TRP A 385 29.14 -1.36 5.33
C TRP A 385 28.07 -0.61 6.15
N GLY A 386 27.56 -1.25 7.21
CA GLY A 386 26.54 -0.67 8.08
C GLY A 386 25.26 -0.26 7.34
N ILE A 387 24.58 0.73 7.89
CA ILE A 387 23.33 1.25 7.34
C ILE A 387 23.49 1.88 5.94
N THR A 388 24.63 2.47 5.64
CA THR A 388 24.92 3.05 4.32
C THR A 388 24.90 1.98 3.24
N GLY A 389 25.52 0.83 3.53
CA GLY A 389 25.48 -0.32 2.63
C GLY A 389 24.05 -0.85 2.42
N LEU A 390 23.22 -0.90 3.48
CA LEU A 390 21.81 -1.33 3.35
C LEU A 390 21.02 -0.43 2.42
N TRP A 391 21.12 0.88 2.56
CA TRP A 391 20.42 1.83 1.68
C TRP A 391 20.96 1.77 0.24
N ALA A 392 22.26 1.56 0.05
CA ALA A 392 22.85 1.32 -1.26
C ALA A 392 22.31 0.02 -1.89
N ALA A 393 22.24 -1.07 -1.13
CA ALA A 393 21.68 -2.34 -1.60
C ALA A 393 20.19 -2.20 -1.95
N MET A 394 19.40 -1.44 -1.19
CA MET A 394 18.01 -1.12 -1.53
C MET A 394 17.92 -0.33 -2.85
N ALA A 395 18.76 0.67 -3.05
CA ALA A 395 18.80 1.44 -4.30
C ALA A 395 19.14 0.53 -5.49
N VAL A 396 20.14 -0.32 -5.36
CA VAL A 396 20.53 -1.30 -6.40
C VAL A 396 19.39 -2.28 -6.70
N ALA A 397 18.73 -2.81 -5.67
CA ALA A 397 17.60 -3.72 -5.86
C ALA A 397 16.43 -3.04 -6.60
N ASN A 398 16.11 -1.79 -6.24
CA ASN A 398 15.06 -1.02 -6.93
C ASN A 398 15.46 -0.72 -8.38
N VAL A 399 16.72 -0.36 -8.68
CA VAL A 399 17.21 -0.17 -10.05
C VAL A 399 17.12 -1.49 -10.84
N LEU A 400 17.53 -2.61 -10.25
CA LEU A 400 17.39 -3.92 -10.88
C LEU A 400 15.92 -4.22 -11.21
N LEU A 401 14.99 -3.93 -10.30
CA LEU A 401 13.56 -4.08 -10.54
C LEU A 401 13.04 -3.17 -11.67
N VAL A 402 13.53 -1.93 -11.77
CA VAL A 402 13.21 -1.04 -12.90
C VAL A 402 13.61 -1.69 -14.22
N VAL A 403 14.81 -2.26 -14.29
CA VAL A 403 15.31 -2.92 -15.51
C VAL A 403 14.50 -4.16 -15.84
N LEU A 404 14.31 -5.06 -14.86
CA LEU A 404 13.57 -6.31 -15.04
C LEU A 404 12.11 -6.07 -15.44
N GLN A 405 11.42 -5.21 -14.72
CA GLN A 405 10.00 -4.91 -15.00
C GLN A 405 9.83 -4.06 -16.25
N GLY A 406 10.74 -3.12 -16.52
CA GLY A 406 10.73 -2.30 -17.72
C GLY A 406 10.93 -3.13 -18.99
N THR A 407 11.92 -4.02 -18.98
CA THR A 407 12.15 -4.97 -20.10
C THR A 407 10.97 -5.95 -20.24
N GLY A 408 10.45 -6.43 -19.12
CA GLY A 408 9.25 -7.26 -19.09
C GLY A 408 8.03 -6.55 -19.69
N PHE A 409 7.78 -5.30 -19.28
CA PHE A 409 6.70 -4.51 -19.85
C PHE A 409 6.86 -4.29 -21.34
N HIS A 410 8.08 -3.95 -21.79
CA HIS A 410 8.37 -3.76 -23.22
C HIS A 410 8.10 -5.02 -24.04
N ARG A 411 8.53 -6.21 -23.55
CA ARG A 411 8.30 -7.51 -24.21
C ARG A 411 6.80 -7.87 -24.24
N HIS A 412 6.08 -7.68 -23.13
CA HIS A 412 4.67 -8.04 -23.04
C HIS A 412 3.77 -7.07 -23.80
N SER A 413 4.08 -5.78 -23.84
CA SER A 413 3.34 -4.80 -24.62
C SER A 413 3.47 -5.06 -26.12
N ALA A 414 4.59 -5.59 -26.60
CA ALA A 414 4.77 -5.95 -28.02
C ALA A 414 3.80 -7.04 -28.52
N ARG A 415 3.16 -7.76 -27.61
CA ARG A 415 2.17 -8.83 -27.93
C ARG A 415 0.72 -8.33 -27.94
N LEU A 416 0.49 -7.04 -27.75
CA LEU A 416 -0.81 -6.44 -28.00
C LEU A 416 -1.01 -6.42 -29.52
N THR A 417 -1.74 -7.39 -30.04
CA THR A 417 -2.27 -7.35 -31.40
C THR A 417 -3.56 -6.56 -31.35
N GLY A 418 -3.68 -5.56 -32.22
CA GLY A 418 -4.88 -4.76 -32.37
C GLY A 418 -6.10 -5.57 -32.74
#